data_720d987cb9f460c123abd95231921ce5
#
_entry.id   720d987cb9f460c123abd95231921ce5
#
_cell.length_a   1.000
_cell.length_b   1.000
_cell.length_c   1.000
_cell.angle_alpha   90.00
_cell.angle_beta   90.00
_cell.angle_gamma   90.00
#
_symmetry.space_group_name_H-M   'P 1'
#
loop_
_entity.id
_entity.type
_entity.pdbx_description
1 polymer ?
#
loop_
_entity_poly.entity_id
_entity_poly.type
_entity_poly.pdbx_seq_one_letter_code
_entity_poly.pdbx_strand_id
1 'polypeptide(L)'
;RENLSGSVLVERPSAAFQKELGEPTFSADGQSVFYIQNTTPGNTFIYHEDSNGEVMAIKRYDLQSGETSKVVGGAGGAVRPTPSPDGKSLAFVKRVRAASRLFVMDLESGEQTMLVDDLDPDMQETWAVQGAYPTMAWMPDSQEIVYWSKGKIWRVDVATKRSVNIPLEVNDERTAYPAVQVAVEVAPDTLKTSMPRFAVQSP
;
A
#
# COMPACT_ATOMS: atom_id res chain seq x y z
N ARG A 1 24.13 21.63 -6.24
CA ARG A 1 22.67 21.54 -6.53
C ARG A 1 22.49 22.08 -7.94
N GLU A 2 22.84 21.27 -8.88
CA GLU A 2 22.68 21.56 -10.30
C GLU A 2 21.37 20.94 -10.70
N ASN A 3 20.45 21.79 -11.14
CA ASN A 3 19.15 21.46 -11.72
C ASN A 3 18.24 20.52 -10.89
N LEU A 4 17.12 21.01 -10.49
CA LEU A 4 16.01 20.24 -9.94
C LEU A 4 15.33 19.34 -11.00
N SER A 5 16.09 18.82 -11.96
CA SER A 5 15.59 17.91 -12.99
C SER A 5 15.67 16.48 -12.48
N GLY A 6 14.54 15.84 -12.34
CA GLY A 6 14.44 14.39 -12.10
C GLY A 6 14.52 13.60 -13.41
N SER A 7 15.00 12.38 -13.34
CA SER A 7 14.89 11.40 -14.43
C SER A 7 13.95 10.27 -14.03
N VAL A 8 13.22 9.73 -15.00
CA VAL A 8 12.38 8.55 -14.81
C VAL A 8 13.29 7.33 -14.75
N LEU A 9 13.24 6.54 -13.66
CA LEU A 9 13.98 5.29 -13.52
C LEU A 9 13.26 4.12 -14.21
N VAL A 10 11.95 4.04 -14.01
CA VAL A 10 11.12 2.98 -14.58
C VAL A 10 10.02 3.63 -15.39
N GLU A 11 10.06 3.44 -16.69
CA GLU A 11 9.08 4.00 -17.60
C GLU A 11 7.81 3.16 -17.68
N ARG A 12 6.70 3.81 -17.98
CA ARG A 12 5.46 3.10 -18.31
C ARG A 12 5.64 2.31 -19.61
N PRO A 13 5.10 1.10 -19.71
CA PRO A 13 5.17 0.30 -20.94
C PRO A 13 4.57 1.00 -22.18
N SER A 14 3.56 1.84 -21.99
CA SER A 14 2.93 2.65 -23.05
C SER A 14 2.13 3.81 -22.45
N ALA A 15 1.74 4.76 -23.28
CA ALA A 15 0.87 5.87 -22.89
C ALA A 15 -0.54 5.40 -22.46
N ALA A 16 -1.00 4.25 -22.94
CA ALA A 16 -2.28 3.67 -22.59
C ALA A 16 -2.26 2.87 -21.26
N PHE A 17 -1.08 2.70 -20.67
CA PHE A 17 -0.94 1.94 -19.43
C PHE A 17 -1.44 2.75 -18.24
N GLN A 18 -2.54 2.32 -17.65
CA GLN A 18 -3.23 3.00 -16.54
C GLN A 18 -2.75 2.55 -15.16
N LYS A 19 -2.01 1.44 -15.10
CA LYS A 19 -1.55 0.86 -13.83
C LYS A 19 -0.28 1.55 -13.38
N GLU A 20 -0.30 2.07 -12.17
CA GLU A 20 0.81 2.84 -11.64
C GLU A 20 1.82 1.96 -10.89
N LEU A 21 3.03 2.49 -10.77
CA LEU A 21 4.07 1.99 -9.88
C LEU A 21 3.94 2.73 -8.55
N GLY A 22 4.20 2.05 -7.44
CA GLY A 22 4.05 2.66 -6.12
C GLY A 22 5.11 2.22 -5.12
N GLU A 23 5.10 2.88 -3.99
CA GLU A 23 5.87 2.55 -2.79
C GLU A 23 7.38 2.34 -3.04
N PRO A 24 8.07 3.26 -3.74
CA PRO A 24 9.49 3.10 -3.98
C PRO A 24 10.29 3.25 -2.70
N THR A 25 11.26 2.35 -2.49
CA THR A 25 12.21 2.40 -1.38
C THR A 25 13.59 1.91 -1.84
N PHE A 26 14.65 2.57 -1.38
CA PHE A 26 16.01 2.13 -1.68
C PHE A 26 16.40 0.90 -0.86
N SER A 27 17.23 0.02 -1.45
CA SER A 27 17.97 -0.97 -0.70
C SER A 27 18.95 -0.29 0.28
N ALA A 28 19.35 -0.99 1.34
CA ALA A 28 20.23 -0.43 2.36
C ALA A 28 21.59 0.07 1.81
N ASP A 29 22.10 -0.58 0.76
CA ASP A 29 23.33 -0.21 0.06
C ASP A 29 23.11 0.90 -0.99
N GLY A 30 21.88 1.30 -1.23
CA GLY A 30 21.54 2.31 -2.24
C GLY A 30 21.73 1.87 -3.69
N GLN A 31 21.98 0.58 -3.97
CA GLN A 31 22.23 0.07 -5.32
C GLN A 31 20.96 -0.35 -6.06
N SER A 32 19.84 -0.46 -5.37
CA SER A 32 18.58 -0.89 -5.95
C SER A 32 17.39 -0.11 -5.39
N VAL A 33 16.29 -0.13 -6.14
CA VAL A 33 15.00 0.39 -5.69
C VAL A 33 13.99 -0.74 -5.69
N PHE A 34 13.39 -1.02 -4.54
CA PHE A 34 12.20 -1.85 -4.44
C PHE A 34 10.96 -0.99 -4.70
N TYR A 35 9.98 -1.56 -5.37
CA TYR A 35 8.71 -0.88 -5.65
C TYR A 35 7.60 -1.90 -5.89
N ILE A 36 6.35 -1.48 -5.83
CA ILE A 36 5.22 -2.32 -6.20
C ILE A 36 4.75 -2.00 -7.61
N GLN A 37 4.24 -3.01 -8.28
CA GLN A 37 3.60 -2.89 -9.59
C GLN A 37 2.37 -3.78 -9.65
N ASN A 38 1.27 -3.25 -10.21
CA ASN A 38 0.12 -4.07 -10.59
C ASN A 38 0.52 -4.97 -11.76
N THR A 39 0.43 -6.27 -11.57
CA THR A 39 0.84 -7.31 -12.53
C THR A 39 -0.32 -8.03 -13.20
N THR A 40 -1.56 -7.62 -12.93
CA THR A 40 -2.73 -8.18 -13.59
C THR A 40 -2.70 -7.95 -15.11
N PRO A 41 -3.34 -8.79 -15.91
CA PRO A 41 -3.32 -8.66 -17.36
C PRO A 41 -3.92 -7.34 -17.88
N GLY A 42 -3.44 -6.90 -19.05
CA GLY A 42 -3.92 -5.70 -19.74
C GLY A 42 -3.41 -4.39 -19.18
N ASN A 43 -3.81 -3.29 -19.81
CA ASN A 43 -3.34 -1.93 -19.50
C ASN A 43 -4.29 -1.13 -18.60
N THR A 44 -5.52 -1.59 -18.45
CA THR A 44 -6.58 -0.88 -17.73
C THR A 44 -6.56 -1.26 -16.25
N PHE A 45 -6.69 -0.28 -15.38
CA PHE A 45 -6.90 -0.51 -13.97
C PHE A 45 -8.32 -1.02 -13.72
N ILE A 46 -8.46 -2.08 -12.93
CA ILE A 46 -9.73 -2.71 -12.58
C ILE A 46 -9.91 -2.64 -11.06
N TYR A 47 -11.00 -2.01 -10.60
CA TYR A 47 -11.27 -1.79 -9.18
C TYR A 47 -11.69 -3.04 -8.39
N HIS A 48 -12.09 -4.10 -9.08
CA HIS A 48 -12.65 -5.31 -8.45
C HIS A 48 -11.86 -6.57 -8.82
N GLU A 49 -10.54 -6.43 -8.90
CA GLU A 49 -9.67 -7.58 -9.13
C GLU A 49 -9.70 -8.53 -7.92
N ASP A 50 -9.57 -9.82 -8.17
CA ASP A 50 -9.49 -10.81 -7.11
C ASP A 50 -8.16 -10.70 -6.36
N SER A 51 -8.21 -10.12 -5.18
CA SER A 51 -7.04 -9.93 -4.32
C SER A 51 -6.47 -11.22 -3.72
N ASN A 52 -7.11 -12.38 -3.93
CA ASN A 52 -6.49 -13.68 -3.66
C ASN A 52 -5.54 -14.10 -4.79
N GLY A 53 -5.66 -13.52 -5.98
CA GLY A 53 -4.69 -13.61 -7.05
C GLY A 53 -3.46 -12.73 -6.81
N GLU A 54 -2.63 -12.57 -7.86
CA GLU A 54 -1.52 -11.62 -7.84
C GLU A 54 -1.99 -10.29 -8.44
N VAL A 55 -2.47 -9.36 -7.60
CA VAL A 55 -2.78 -8.00 -8.04
C VAL A 55 -1.51 -7.16 -8.04
N MET A 56 -0.79 -7.11 -6.95
CA MET A 56 0.46 -6.38 -6.79
C MET A 56 1.63 -7.33 -6.57
N ALA A 57 2.76 -7.01 -7.17
CA ALA A 57 4.03 -7.69 -6.89
C ALA A 57 5.10 -6.69 -6.52
N ILE A 58 6.02 -7.08 -5.63
CA ILE A 58 7.22 -6.32 -5.32
C ILE A 58 8.28 -6.63 -6.36
N LYS A 59 8.82 -5.59 -6.97
CA LYS A 59 9.92 -5.63 -7.91
C LYS A 59 11.15 -4.91 -7.37
N ARG A 60 12.31 -5.28 -7.89
CA ARG A 60 13.59 -4.64 -7.65
C ARG A 60 14.13 -4.12 -8.97
N TYR A 61 14.49 -2.85 -8.99
CA TYR A 61 15.22 -2.21 -10.08
C TYR A 61 16.68 -2.04 -9.65
N ASP A 62 17.61 -2.57 -10.41
CA ASP A 62 19.04 -2.41 -10.18
C ASP A 62 19.51 -1.12 -10.85
N LEU A 63 20.13 -0.23 -10.09
CA LEU A 63 20.54 1.09 -10.56
C LEU A 63 21.76 1.05 -11.48
N GLN A 64 22.57 0.01 -11.40
CA GLN A 64 23.75 -0.13 -12.22
C GLN A 64 23.44 -0.77 -13.59
N SER A 65 22.71 -1.88 -13.58
CA SER A 65 22.39 -2.61 -14.81
C SER A 65 21.13 -2.09 -15.52
N GLY A 66 20.22 -1.41 -14.80
CA GLY A 66 18.91 -1.02 -15.28
C GLY A 66 17.92 -2.19 -15.36
N GLU A 67 18.28 -3.35 -14.84
CA GLU A 67 17.42 -4.53 -14.88
C GLU A 67 16.35 -4.52 -13.80
N THR A 68 15.19 -5.07 -14.15
CA THR A 68 14.08 -5.25 -13.21
C THR A 68 13.82 -6.73 -12.99
N SER A 69 13.71 -7.14 -11.73
CA SER A 69 13.34 -8.48 -11.32
C SER A 69 12.13 -8.48 -10.38
N LYS A 70 11.33 -9.56 -10.43
CA LYS A 70 10.26 -9.77 -9.45
C LYS A 70 10.87 -10.41 -8.20
N VAL A 71 10.61 -9.82 -7.04
CA VAL A 71 11.14 -10.26 -5.74
C VAL A 71 10.08 -11.05 -4.98
N VAL A 72 8.89 -10.49 -4.82
CA VAL A 72 7.77 -11.14 -4.13
C VAL A 72 6.51 -10.97 -4.95
N GLY A 73 5.70 -12.03 -5.03
CA GLY A 73 4.43 -12.04 -5.73
C GLY A 73 3.67 -13.35 -5.50
N GLY A 74 2.87 -13.75 -6.49
CA GLY A 74 2.00 -14.93 -6.43
C GLY A 74 0.69 -14.65 -5.69
N ALA A 75 -0.02 -15.72 -5.33
CA ALA A 75 -1.33 -15.62 -4.69
C ALA A 75 -1.31 -14.70 -3.45
N GLY A 76 -2.26 -13.78 -3.39
CA GLY A 76 -2.37 -12.76 -2.36
C GLY A 76 -1.51 -11.52 -2.59
N GLY A 77 -0.74 -11.47 -3.67
CA GLY A 77 0.12 -10.34 -4.02
C GLY A 77 1.15 -9.98 -2.96
N ALA A 78 1.79 -8.83 -3.10
CA ALA A 78 2.67 -8.27 -2.07
C ALA A 78 2.76 -6.75 -2.20
N VAL A 79 2.76 -6.06 -1.07
CA VAL A 79 2.86 -4.60 -0.96
C VAL A 79 3.78 -4.20 0.20
N ARG A 80 4.13 -2.93 0.30
CA ARG A 80 4.95 -2.36 1.39
C ARG A 80 6.35 -2.93 1.48
N PRO A 81 7.14 -2.92 0.40
CA PRO A 81 8.52 -3.33 0.49
C PRO A 81 9.28 -2.45 1.48
N THR A 82 9.83 -3.07 2.52
CA THR A 82 10.55 -2.36 3.58
C THR A 82 11.86 -3.12 3.86
N PRO A 83 12.96 -2.77 3.20
CA PRO A 83 14.24 -3.43 3.40
C PRO A 83 14.81 -3.15 4.81
N SER A 84 15.46 -4.15 5.39
CA SER A 84 16.15 -4.00 6.66
C SER A 84 17.39 -3.11 6.53
N PRO A 85 17.79 -2.38 7.58
CA PRO A 85 18.99 -1.54 7.58
C PRO A 85 20.28 -2.30 7.25
N ASP A 86 20.40 -3.58 7.61
CA ASP A 86 21.54 -4.43 7.30
C ASP A 86 21.53 -4.98 5.87
N GLY A 87 20.46 -4.74 5.11
CA GLY A 87 20.31 -5.15 3.72
C GLY A 87 20.07 -6.66 3.51
N LYS A 88 19.84 -7.44 4.56
CA LYS A 88 19.69 -8.89 4.46
C LYS A 88 18.24 -9.33 4.32
N SER A 89 17.30 -8.52 4.77
CA SER A 89 15.90 -8.89 4.83
C SER A 89 15.00 -7.86 4.17
N LEU A 90 13.84 -8.32 3.70
CA LEU A 90 12.77 -7.48 3.19
C LEU A 90 11.48 -7.79 3.93
N ALA A 91 10.95 -6.81 4.67
CA ALA A 91 9.62 -6.90 5.23
C ALA A 91 8.58 -6.47 4.20
N PHE A 92 7.41 -7.11 4.20
CA PHE A 92 6.31 -6.79 3.29
C PHE A 92 4.97 -7.30 3.83
N VAL A 93 3.89 -6.78 3.29
CA VAL A 93 2.54 -7.26 3.55
C VAL A 93 2.08 -8.14 2.40
N LYS A 94 1.52 -9.30 2.75
CA LYS A 94 0.94 -10.26 1.80
C LYS A 94 -0.42 -10.70 2.29
N ARG A 95 -1.36 -10.88 1.37
CA ARG A 95 -2.66 -11.46 1.70
C ARG A 95 -2.56 -12.99 1.70
N VAL A 96 -3.04 -13.60 2.77
CA VAL A 96 -3.18 -15.05 2.86
C VAL A 96 -4.64 -15.34 3.14
N ARG A 97 -5.32 -15.90 2.15
CA ARG A 97 -6.79 -15.98 2.13
C ARG A 97 -7.39 -14.56 2.24
N ALA A 98 -8.31 -14.31 3.15
CA ALA A 98 -8.94 -13.00 3.30
C ALA A 98 -8.23 -12.06 4.31
N ALA A 99 -7.02 -12.38 4.76
CA ALA A 99 -6.32 -11.64 5.80
C ALA A 99 -4.96 -11.12 5.34
N SER A 100 -4.69 -9.84 5.61
CA SER A 100 -3.37 -9.23 5.42
C SER A 100 -2.43 -9.63 6.53
N ARG A 101 -1.21 -9.99 6.18
CA ARG A 101 -0.20 -10.53 7.11
C ARG A 101 1.15 -9.90 6.86
N LEU A 102 1.94 -9.71 7.92
CA LEU A 102 3.32 -9.24 7.84
C LEU A 102 4.26 -10.41 7.66
N PHE A 103 5.08 -10.32 6.62
CA PHE A 103 6.13 -11.27 6.32
C PHE A 103 7.50 -10.60 6.34
N VAL A 104 8.52 -11.39 6.55
CA VAL A 104 9.91 -11.07 6.28
C VAL A 104 10.48 -12.14 5.34
N MET A 105 11.22 -11.70 4.34
CA MET A 105 11.97 -12.56 3.42
C MET A 105 13.46 -12.35 3.65
N ASP A 106 14.21 -13.41 3.76
CA ASP A 106 15.66 -13.39 3.64
C ASP A 106 16.04 -13.17 2.16
N LEU A 107 16.79 -12.12 1.88
CA LEU A 107 17.10 -11.70 0.50
C LEU A 107 18.11 -12.62 -0.20
N GLU A 108 18.88 -13.41 0.54
CA GLU A 108 19.85 -14.36 -0.01
C GLU A 108 19.15 -15.68 -0.39
N SER A 109 18.42 -16.25 0.53
CA SER A 109 17.75 -17.55 0.35
C SER A 109 16.40 -17.47 -0.34
N GLY A 110 15.71 -16.31 -0.24
CA GLY A 110 14.34 -16.13 -0.67
C GLY A 110 13.28 -16.74 0.27
N GLU A 111 13.71 -17.26 1.44
CA GLU A 111 12.79 -17.84 2.42
C GLU A 111 11.88 -16.76 3.02
N GLN A 112 10.57 -17.03 3.05
CA GLN A 112 9.56 -16.12 3.58
C GLN A 112 9.01 -16.63 4.90
N THR A 113 9.08 -15.81 5.92
CA THR A 113 8.57 -16.11 7.26
C THR A 113 7.45 -15.14 7.62
N MET A 114 6.30 -15.66 8.01
CA MET A 114 5.21 -14.87 8.56
C MET A 114 5.52 -14.46 10.00
N LEU A 115 5.43 -13.14 10.29
CA LEU A 115 5.64 -12.57 11.62
C LEU A 115 4.34 -12.24 12.34
N VAL A 116 3.38 -11.62 11.63
CA VAL A 116 2.10 -11.17 12.19
C VAL A 116 0.98 -11.63 11.29
N ASP A 117 -0.04 -12.25 11.86
CA ASP A 117 -1.18 -12.83 11.15
C ASP A 117 -2.47 -11.99 11.25
N ASP A 118 -2.44 -10.87 11.96
CA ASP A 118 -3.60 -10.08 12.29
C ASP A 118 -3.34 -8.58 12.06
N LEU A 119 -3.18 -8.19 10.80
CA LEU A 119 -3.09 -6.80 10.35
C LEU A 119 -4.45 -6.26 9.93
N ASP A 120 -4.54 -4.93 9.83
CA ASP A 120 -5.66 -4.30 9.10
C ASP A 120 -5.62 -4.71 7.62
N PRO A 121 -6.78 -4.68 6.92
CA PRO A 121 -6.83 -5.01 5.50
C PRO A 121 -5.87 -4.15 4.68
N ASP A 122 -5.13 -4.79 3.78
CA ASP A 122 -4.36 -4.08 2.78
C ASP A 122 -5.30 -3.44 1.73
N MET A 123 -4.73 -2.60 0.88
CA MET A 123 -5.46 -1.80 -0.11
C MET A 123 -5.12 -2.22 -1.55
N GLN A 124 -4.76 -3.48 -1.79
CA GLN A 124 -4.30 -3.95 -3.10
C GLN A 124 -5.32 -3.73 -4.22
N GLU A 125 -6.61 -3.90 -3.93
CA GLU A 125 -7.71 -3.72 -4.88
C GLU A 125 -8.14 -2.25 -5.05
N THR A 126 -7.55 -1.33 -4.32
CA THR A 126 -7.84 0.09 -4.46
C THR A 126 -6.70 0.82 -5.15
N TRP A 127 -6.99 1.99 -5.71
CA TRP A 127 -5.98 2.85 -6.32
C TRP A 127 -5.12 3.55 -5.24
N ALA A 128 -4.37 2.76 -4.47
CA ALA A 128 -3.59 3.21 -3.31
C ALA A 128 -2.09 3.22 -3.61
N VAL A 129 -1.69 3.94 -4.64
CA VAL A 129 -0.27 4.03 -5.06
C VAL A 129 0.60 4.90 -4.16
N GLN A 130 0.00 5.63 -3.22
CA GLN A 130 0.69 6.61 -2.37
C GLN A 130 0.88 6.14 -0.92
N GLY A 131 1.00 4.87 -0.71
CA GLY A 131 1.18 4.32 0.61
C GLY A 131 0.02 3.43 1.00
N ALA A 132 0.07 2.19 0.50
CA ALA A 132 -0.83 1.16 0.96
C ALA A 132 -0.64 0.93 2.45
N TYR A 133 -1.70 0.57 3.08
CA TYR A 133 -1.83 0.24 4.47
C TYR A 133 -1.65 -1.27 4.67
N PRO A 134 -1.05 -1.80 5.72
CA PRO A 134 -0.43 -1.16 6.88
C PRO A 134 0.96 -0.56 6.63
N THR A 135 1.38 0.36 7.51
CA THR A 135 2.70 1.00 7.49
C THR A 135 3.63 0.35 8.50
N MET A 136 4.91 0.23 8.13
CA MET A 136 5.92 -0.34 9.02
C MET A 136 7.30 0.31 8.81
N ALA A 137 8.19 0.10 9.79
CA ALA A 137 9.60 0.48 9.72
C ALA A 137 10.44 -0.48 10.57
N TRP A 138 11.64 -0.76 10.11
CA TRP A 138 12.63 -1.51 10.89
C TRP A 138 13.23 -0.65 12.01
N MET A 139 13.58 -1.31 13.12
CA MET A 139 14.51 -0.74 14.08
C MET A 139 15.93 -0.74 13.49
N PRO A 140 16.80 0.21 13.91
CA PRO A 140 18.14 0.36 13.31
C PRO A 140 19.04 -0.88 13.40
N ASP A 141 18.80 -1.76 14.35
CA ASP A 141 19.53 -3.01 14.57
C ASP A 141 19.04 -4.19 13.69
N SER A 142 18.02 -3.98 12.88
CA SER A 142 17.40 -4.99 12.01
C SER A 142 16.79 -6.19 12.74
N GLN A 143 16.52 -6.09 14.04
CA GLN A 143 15.97 -7.19 14.83
C GLN A 143 14.47 -7.09 15.04
N GLU A 144 13.92 -5.89 14.98
CA GLU A 144 12.52 -5.63 15.25
C GLU A 144 11.88 -4.75 14.17
N ILE A 145 10.58 -4.90 14.01
CA ILE A 145 9.77 -4.07 13.09
C ILE A 145 8.68 -3.38 13.91
N VAL A 146 8.61 -2.07 13.79
CA VAL A 146 7.50 -1.27 14.27
C VAL A 146 6.45 -1.20 13.18
N TYR A 147 5.20 -1.50 13.50
CA TYR A 147 4.09 -1.45 12.55
C TYR A 147 2.84 -0.87 13.21
N TRP A 148 1.97 -0.34 12.38
CA TRP A 148 0.68 0.18 12.80
C TRP A 148 -0.43 -0.81 12.42
N SER A 149 -1.28 -1.15 13.38
CA SER A 149 -2.45 -1.97 13.15
C SER A 149 -3.50 -1.75 14.23
N LYS A 150 -4.78 -1.77 13.82
CA LYS A 150 -5.95 -1.63 14.70
C LYS A 150 -5.91 -0.38 15.59
N GLY A 151 -5.47 0.73 15.00
CA GLY A 151 -5.37 2.02 15.70
C GLY A 151 -4.30 2.07 16.77
N LYS A 152 -3.32 1.15 16.76
CA LYS A 152 -2.23 1.06 17.72
C LYS A 152 -0.90 0.90 17.03
N ILE A 153 0.17 1.23 17.74
CA ILE A 153 1.55 0.99 17.32
C ILE A 153 2.05 -0.27 18.01
N TRP A 154 2.64 -1.14 17.25
CA TRP A 154 3.19 -2.42 17.70
C TRP A 154 4.65 -2.53 17.32
N ARG A 155 5.37 -3.35 18.05
CA ARG A 155 6.73 -3.77 17.74
C ARG A 155 6.79 -5.28 17.76
N VAL A 156 7.27 -5.91 16.68
CA VAL A 156 7.46 -7.35 16.60
C VAL A 156 8.94 -7.68 16.49
N ASP A 157 9.39 -8.59 17.31
CA ASP A 157 10.73 -9.20 17.24
C ASP A 157 10.73 -10.28 16.15
N VAL A 158 11.68 -10.19 15.21
CA VAL A 158 11.73 -11.05 14.02
C VAL A 158 12.05 -12.50 14.37
N ALA A 159 12.92 -12.73 15.34
CA ALA A 159 13.37 -14.07 15.71
C ALA A 159 12.29 -14.82 16.52
N THR A 160 11.68 -14.15 17.49
CA THR A 160 10.70 -14.75 18.40
C THR A 160 9.27 -14.61 17.91
N LYS A 161 9.00 -13.74 16.94
CA LYS A 161 7.67 -13.38 16.41
C LYS A 161 6.73 -12.79 17.49
N ARG A 162 7.29 -12.32 18.59
CA ARG A 162 6.52 -11.74 19.69
C ARG A 162 6.23 -10.27 19.40
N SER A 163 4.94 -9.92 19.36
CA SER A 163 4.49 -8.53 19.24
C SER A 163 4.21 -7.92 20.61
N VAL A 164 4.63 -6.67 20.78
CA VAL A 164 4.38 -5.87 21.99
C VAL A 164 3.76 -4.53 21.56
N ASN A 165 2.70 -4.12 22.24
CA ASN A 165 2.10 -2.80 22.00
C ASN A 165 3.01 -1.72 22.55
N ILE A 166 3.23 -0.68 21.73
CA ILE A 166 3.88 0.57 22.14
C ILE A 166 2.78 1.53 22.54
N PRO A 167 2.67 1.88 23.84
CA PRO A 167 1.63 2.82 24.28
C PRO A 167 1.89 4.20 23.65
N LEU A 168 0.84 4.79 23.10
CA LEU A 168 0.83 6.15 22.57
C LEU A 168 -0.28 6.91 23.27
N GLU A 169 0.06 7.97 23.96
CA GLU A 169 -0.88 8.93 24.50
C GLU A 169 -0.73 10.25 23.76
N VAL A 170 -1.83 10.77 23.24
CA VAL A 170 -1.87 12.07 22.56
C VAL A 170 -2.73 13.00 23.37
N ASN A 171 -2.15 14.09 23.83
CA ASN A 171 -2.88 15.21 24.43
C ASN A 171 -2.78 16.40 23.47
N ASP A 172 -3.92 16.77 22.88
CA ASP A 172 -4.00 17.83 21.87
C ASP A 172 -5.20 18.73 22.16
N GLU A 173 -4.98 20.02 22.15
CA GLU A 173 -6.02 21.03 22.30
C GLU A 173 -6.29 21.69 20.95
N ARG A 174 -7.51 21.51 20.43
CA ARG A 174 -7.91 22.06 19.13
C ARG A 174 -9.07 23.04 19.27
N THR A 175 -8.92 24.18 18.63
CA THR A 175 -10.04 25.10 18.44
C THR A 175 -10.85 24.64 17.24
N ALA A 176 -12.08 24.19 17.49
CA ALA A 176 -13.02 23.86 16.42
C ALA A 176 -13.81 25.12 16.04
N TYR A 177 -13.76 25.48 14.77
CA TYR A 177 -14.62 26.53 14.24
C TYR A 177 -15.89 25.88 13.65
N PRO A 178 -17.08 26.48 13.87
CA PRO A 178 -18.26 25.98 13.20
C PRO A 178 -18.06 26.04 11.68
N ALA A 179 -18.46 24.98 10.99
CA ALA A 179 -18.40 24.97 9.54
C ALA A 179 -19.24 26.13 8.98
N VAL A 180 -18.66 26.85 8.02
CA VAL A 180 -19.42 27.86 7.27
C VAL A 180 -20.42 27.10 6.41
N GLN A 181 -21.62 26.98 6.91
CA GLN A 181 -22.73 26.39 6.17
C GLN A 181 -23.48 27.51 5.47
N VAL A 182 -23.55 27.44 4.15
CA VAL A 182 -24.55 28.22 3.41
C VAL A 182 -25.89 27.59 3.71
N ALA A 183 -26.86 28.39 4.11
CA ALA A 183 -28.22 27.94 4.33
C ALA A 183 -28.84 27.56 2.96
N VAL A 184 -28.67 26.29 2.60
CA VAL A 184 -29.28 25.69 1.41
C VAL A 184 -30.41 24.82 1.86
N GLU A 185 -31.60 25.08 1.36
CA GLU A 185 -32.75 24.20 1.53
C GLU A 185 -32.52 22.92 0.73
N VAL A 186 -32.10 21.84 1.39
CA VAL A 186 -31.74 20.56 0.76
C VAL A 186 -32.99 19.75 0.36
N ALA A 187 -34.11 19.98 1.03
CA ALA A 187 -35.37 19.31 0.76
C ALA A 187 -36.51 20.36 0.77
N PRO A 188 -36.93 20.84 -0.38
CA PRO A 188 -38.09 21.75 -0.42
C PRO A 188 -39.36 21.02 0.06
N ASP A 189 -40.20 21.71 0.82
CA ASP A 189 -41.43 21.17 1.37
C ASP A 189 -42.38 20.64 0.29
N THR A 190 -42.16 21.00 -0.96
CA THR A 190 -42.94 20.52 -2.11
C THR A 190 -42.02 20.06 -3.25
N LEU A 191 -42.22 18.85 -3.72
CA LEU A 191 -41.60 18.34 -4.94
C LEU A 191 -42.13 19.12 -6.14
N LYS A 192 -41.31 19.97 -6.74
CA LYS A 192 -41.57 20.59 -8.05
C LYS A 192 -40.96 19.72 -9.13
N THR A 193 -41.76 18.97 -9.86
CA THR A 193 -41.36 18.30 -11.08
C THR A 193 -41.23 19.32 -12.21
N SER A 194 -40.04 19.53 -12.71
CA SER A 194 -39.78 20.49 -13.81
C SER A 194 -39.92 19.87 -15.19
N MET A 195 -39.85 18.55 -15.35
CA MET A 195 -40.02 17.88 -16.64
C MET A 195 -40.33 16.38 -16.46
N PRO A 196 -41.55 15.92 -16.61
CA PRO A 196 -41.82 14.49 -16.75
C PRO A 196 -41.34 14.01 -18.11
N ARG A 197 -40.36 13.14 -18.15
CA ARG A 197 -39.84 12.58 -19.40
C ARG A 197 -40.56 11.35 -19.87
N PHE A 198 -41.17 10.62 -18.97
CA PHE A 198 -41.93 9.41 -19.28
C PHE A 198 -43.14 9.32 -18.33
N ALA A 199 -44.32 9.23 -18.88
CA ALA A 199 -45.54 8.86 -18.17
C ALA A 199 -45.93 7.46 -18.61
N VAL A 200 -46.06 6.53 -17.66
CA VAL A 200 -46.59 5.18 -17.92
C VAL A 200 -47.86 5.03 -17.09
N GLN A 201 -48.97 4.70 -17.74
CA GLN A 201 -50.20 4.36 -17.06
C GLN A 201 -50.11 2.92 -16.55
N SER A 202 -50.36 2.73 -15.26
CA SER A 202 -50.54 1.40 -14.71
C SER A 202 -51.80 0.75 -15.28
N PRO A 203 -51.74 -0.55 -15.64
CA PRO A 203 -52.91 -1.30 -16.08
C PRO A 203 -53.97 -1.43 -14.98
#